data_0bf206f7c078570f09aa882447715190
#
_entry.id   0bf206f7c078570f09aa882447715190
#
_cell.length_a   1.000
_cell.length_b   1.000
_cell.length_c   1.000
_cell.angle_alpha   90.00
_cell.angle_beta   90.00
_cell.angle_gamma   90.00
#
_symmetry.space_group_name_H-M   'P 1'
#
loop_
_entity.id
_entity.type
_entity.pdbx_description
1 polymer ?
#
loop_
_entity_poly.entity_id
_entity_poly.type
_entity_poly.pdbx_seq_one_letter_code
_entity_poly.pdbx_strand_id
1 'polypeptide(L)'
;MKKFMTLSSTLKTRLIADFILNVASQAILPFMALYLTSKTNAVFAGAFLITNIVVSFFVSFLGGYLGDNYNRKKVVHYIHFLYAICLIILSITVTMDGVGLIIFCATVFIFEILFAASQPIFDAAIMDAIYEEVREYVYQVNYWMFNISTAIGMMLGALLYLGHKHLLFIMFFFAMLVSWYLFEKYYDVAQIYNKKEELTSRFKHFVNSYHVVLKDKYYMIFNLGMMLVFMAELSLNSYVVVRLKDEFEAFHFLGFYIDGVRMFTVIMIINTIVVATLTFTVNRLIAQTSKKIVFIIGIVLYTIGYSVLTSASAFWILCLFAIIATLGELIYSPIQNAQRFLMIPDDKRSTYSTFGMVSYYGANVLSRFGLILGAFLLPWMMSIYVAAVVLIGFFLLYYALFFNPNIETR
;
A
#
# COMPACT_ATOMS: atom_id res chain seq x y z
N MET A 1 -4.91 14.37 -22.31
CA MET A 1 -6.30 13.99 -22.62
C MET A 1 -6.47 13.30 -23.98
N LYS A 2 -5.95 13.81 -25.11
CA LYS A 2 -6.13 13.13 -26.43
C LYS A 2 -5.65 11.65 -26.39
N LYS A 3 -4.47 11.35 -25.84
CA LYS A 3 -3.93 10.00 -25.78
C LYS A 3 -4.72 9.05 -24.85
N PHE A 4 -5.38 9.56 -23.80
CA PHE A 4 -6.29 8.77 -22.98
C PHE A 4 -7.55 8.33 -23.75
N MET A 5 -8.09 9.21 -24.58
CA MET A 5 -9.28 8.91 -25.38
C MET A 5 -9.04 7.83 -26.44
N THR A 6 -7.81 7.62 -26.88
CA THR A 6 -7.44 6.56 -27.85
C THR A 6 -7.25 5.18 -27.24
N LEU A 7 -7.21 5.06 -25.90
CA LEU A 7 -7.13 3.77 -25.23
C LEU A 7 -8.38 2.91 -25.52
N SER A 8 -8.23 1.59 -25.42
CA SER A 8 -9.35 0.66 -25.53
C SER A 8 -10.41 0.92 -24.45
N SER A 9 -11.65 0.55 -24.71
CA SER A 9 -12.74 0.70 -23.73
C SER A 9 -12.42 -0.06 -22.43
N THR A 10 -11.87 -1.26 -22.54
CA THR A 10 -11.44 -2.08 -21.38
C THR A 10 -10.41 -1.35 -20.51
N LEU A 11 -9.36 -0.76 -21.12
CA LEU A 11 -8.33 -0.03 -20.36
C LEU A 11 -8.89 1.23 -19.69
N LYS A 12 -9.67 2.04 -20.42
CA LYS A 12 -10.31 3.23 -19.84
C LYS A 12 -11.21 2.87 -18.66
N THR A 13 -12.06 1.89 -18.85
CA THR A 13 -12.99 1.41 -17.83
C THR A 13 -12.22 0.92 -16.58
N ARG A 14 -11.16 0.16 -16.80
CA ARG A 14 -10.35 -0.35 -15.68
C ARG A 14 -9.68 0.78 -14.90
N LEU A 15 -9.03 1.73 -15.58
CA LEU A 15 -8.39 2.87 -14.92
C LEU A 15 -9.41 3.72 -14.12
N ILE A 16 -10.60 3.95 -14.67
CA ILE A 16 -11.66 4.70 -13.97
C ILE A 16 -12.20 3.91 -12.78
N ALA A 17 -12.45 2.62 -12.94
CA ALA A 17 -12.91 1.75 -11.84
C ALA A 17 -11.89 1.69 -10.70
N ASP A 18 -10.60 1.54 -11.03
CA ASP A 18 -9.52 1.57 -10.05
C ASP A 18 -9.44 2.90 -9.30
N PHE A 19 -9.58 4.01 -10.02
CA PHE A 19 -9.61 5.34 -9.40
C PHE A 19 -10.74 5.46 -8.38
N ILE A 20 -11.97 5.09 -8.77
CA ILE A 20 -13.16 5.19 -7.91
C ILE A 20 -13.03 4.27 -6.69
N LEU A 21 -12.60 3.02 -6.91
CA LEU A 21 -12.39 2.05 -5.82
C LEU A 21 -11.26 2.48 -4.89
N ASN A 22 -10.18 3.04 -5.42
CA ASN A 22 -9.07 3.52 -4.59
C ASN A 22 -9.49 4.72 -3.73
N VAL A 23 -10.26 5.69 -4.27
CA VAL A 23 -10.83 6.77 -3.45
C VAL A 23 -11.62 6.20 -2.27
N ALA A 24 -12.50 5.24 -2.53
CA ALA A 24 -13.35 4.65 -1.50
C ALA A 24 -12.56 3.83 -0.46
N SER A 25 -11.58 3.02 -0.91
CA SER A 25 -10.75 2.22 -0.02
C SER A 25 -9.83 3.08 0.84
N GLN A 26 -9.19 4.10 0.26
CA GLN A 26 -8.31 5.01 0.99
C GLN A 26 -9.06 5.94 1.96
N ALA A 27 -10.37 6.08 1.81
CA ALA A 27 -11.20 6.75 2.81
C ALA A 27 -11.43 5.90 4.09
N ILE A 28 -11.17 4.59 4.05
CA ILE A 28 -11.45 3.64 5.13
C ILE A 28 -10.18 2.99 5.67
N LEU A 29 -9.39 2.36 4.80
CA LEU A 29 -8.29 1.47 5.21
C LEU A 29 -7.24 2.14 6.11
N PRO A 30 -6.78 3.38 5.85
CA PRO A 30 -5.81 4.06 6.71
C PRO A 30 -6.35 4.31 8.13
N PHE A 31 -7.67 4.41 8.29
CA PHE A 31 -8.32 4.67 9.58
C PHE A 31 -8.75 3.39 10.32
N MET A 32 -8.51 2.21 9.75
CA MET A 32 -8.95 0.94 10.35
C MET A 32 -8.23 0.66 11.67
N ALA A 33 -6.92 0.91 11.73
CA ALA A 33 -6.14 0.76 12.97
C ALA A 33 -6.68 1.69 14.07
N LEU A 34 -6.97 2.94 13.72
CA LEU A 34 -7.56 3.92 14.61
C LEU A 34 -8.95 3.48 15.10
N TYR A 35 -9.81 3.00 14.19
CA TYR A 35 -11.15 2.52 14.53
C TYR A 35 -11.10 1.34 15.51
N LEU A 36 -10.33 0.31 15.18
CA LEU A 36 -10.22 -0.88 16.02
C LEU A 36 -9.62 -0.55 17.40
N THR A 37 -8.59 0.29 17.45
CA THR A 37 -8.00 0.74 18.72
C THR A 37 -9.01 1.50 19.56
N SER A 38 -9.84 2.35 18.95
CA SER A 38 -10.87 3.12 19.68
C SER A 38 -12.02 2.27 20.22
N LYS A 39 -12.28 1.11 19.62
CA LYS A 39 -13.35 0.18 20.03
C LYS A 39 -12.85 -0.96 20.94
N THR A 40 -11.55 -1.22 20.94
CA THR A 40 -10.92 -2.29 21.72
C THR A 40 -9.67 -1.76 22.46
N ASN A 41 -8.50 -2.13 21.97
CA ASN A 41 -7.19 -1.61 22.38
C ASN A 41 -6.16 -1.82 21.28
N ALA A 42 -4.98 -1.21 21.40
CA ALA A 42 -3.92 -1.26 20.39
C ALA A 42 -3.37 -2.68 20.15
N VAL A 43 -3.34 -3.52 21.22
CA VAL A 43 -2.84 -4.90 21.11
C VAL A 43 -3.78 -5.75 20.25
N PHE A 44 -5.09 -5.71 20.54
CA PHE A 44 -6.09 -6.42 19.75
C PHE A 44 -6.12 -5.91 18.31
N ALA A 45 -6.15 -4.58 18.11
CA ALA A 45 -6.16 -3.97 16.79
C ALA A 45 -4.93 -4.40 15.96
N GLY A 46 -3.75 -4.33 16.55
CA GLY A 46 -2.51 -4.75 15.88
C GLY A 46 -2.52 -6.24 15.53
N ALA A 47 -2.87 -7.11 16.49
CA ALA A 47 -2.94 -8.56 16.27
C ALA A 47 -3.97 -8.95 15.20
N PHE A 48 -5.16 -8.34 15.22
CA PHE A 48 -6.21 -8.55 14.21
C PHE A 48 -5.73 -8.15 12.82
N LEU A 49 -5.14 -6.96 12.67
CA LEU A 49 -4.63 -6.47 11.39
C LEU A 49 -3.44 -7.29 10.89
N ILE A 50 -2.54 -7.77 11.76
CA ILE A 50 -1.46 -8.70 11.39
C ILE A 50 -2.05 -9.99 10.85
N THR A 51 -3.04 -10.56 11.53
CA THR A 51 -3.70 -11.80 11.10
C THR A 51 -4.32 -11.62 9.71
N ASN A 52 -5.02 -10.50 9.46
CA ASN A 52 -5.56 -10.18 8.14
C ASN A 52 -4.47 -10.14 7.06
N ILE A 53 -3.36 -9.44 7.32
CA ILE A 53 -2.25 -9.30 6.36
C ILE A 53 -1.65 -10.67 6.02
N VAL A 54 -1.38 -11.50 7.04
CA VAL A 54 -0.79 -12.83 6.86
C VAL A 54 -1.73 -13.73 6.06
N VAL A 55 -3.01 -13.78 6.42
CA VAL A 55 -4.00 -14.59 5.69
C VAL A 55 -4.17 -14.08 4.26
N SER A 56 -4.28 -12.77 4.06
CA SER A 56 -4.40 -12.12 2.74
C SER A 56 -3.21 -12.46 1.83
N PHE A 57 -2.00 -12.51 2.38
CA PHE A 57 -0.82 -12.92 1.63
C PHE A 57 -0.99 -14.33 1.04
N PHE A 58 -1.41 -15.30 1.84
CA PHE A 58 -1.64 -16.67 1.33
C PHE A 58 -2.83 -16.77 0.38
N VAL A 59 -3.91 -16.04 0.65
CA VAL A 59 -5.12 -16.03 -0.18
C VAL A 59 -4.86 -15.40 -1.56
N SER A 60 -3.94 -14.45 -1.68
CA SER A 60 -3.60 -13.86 -2.98
C SER A 60 -3.12 -14.91 -4.00
N PHE A 61 -2.47 -15.99 -3.55
CA PHE A 61 -2.11 -17.10 -4.44
C PHE A 61 -3.32 -17.87 -4.98
N LEU A 62 -4.34 -18.06 -4.13
CA LEU A 62 -5.60 -18.67 -4.54
C LEU A 62 -6.30 -17.81 -5.59
N GLY A 63 -6.25 -16.49 -5.42
CA GLY A 63 -6.76 -15.52 -6.40
C GLY A 63 -6.10 -15.67 -7.77
N GLY A 64 -4.77 -15.75 -7.81
CA GLY A 64 -4.03 -16.02 -9.04
C GLY A 64 -4.45 -17.34 -9.71
N TYR A 65 -4.57 -18.40 -8.92
CA TYR A 65 -5.07 -19.70 -9.42
C TYR A 65 -6.49 -19.60 -10.01
N LEU A 66 -7.39 -18.91 -9.31
CA LEU A 66 -8.76 -18.72 -9.80
C LEU A 66 -8.80 -17.94 -11.11
N GLY A 67 -7.99 -16.86 -11.22
CA GLY A 67 -7.89 -16.02 -12.41
C GLY A 67 -7.34 -16.73 -13.64
N ASP A 68 -6.49 -17.74 -13.46
CA ASP A 68 -5.89 -18.48 -14.57
C ASP A 68 -6.68 -19.70 -14.99
N ASN A 69 -7.44 -20.35 -14.08
CA ASN A 69 -8.15 -21.61 -14.33
C ASN A 69 -9.64 -21.45 -14.56
N TYR A 70 -10.23 -20.31 -14.18
CA TYR A 70 -11.65 -20.05 -14.31
C TYR A 70 -11.91 -18.79 -15.12
N ASN A 71 -13.13 -18.63 -15.60
CA ASN A 71 -13.54 -17.43 -16.30
C ASN A 71 -13.43 -16.20 -15.37
N ARG A 72 -12.46 -15.32 -15.64
CA ARG A 72 -12.17 -14.14 -14.82
C ARG A 72 -13.41 -13.27 -14.60
N LYS A 73 -14.23 -13.06 -15.65
CA LYS A 73 -15.45 -12.27 -15.55
C LYS A 73 -16.43 -12.86 -14.55
N LYS A 74 -16.63 -14.19 -14.57
CA LYS A 74 -17.50 -14.87 -13.60
C LYS A 74 -16.93 -14.80 -12.18
N VAL A 75 -15.62 -15.03 -12.01
CA VAL A 75 -14.98 -14.98 -10.69
C VAL A 75 -15.11 -13.57 -10.10
N VAL A 76 -14.81 -12.54 -10.89
CA VAL A 76 -14.95 -11.13 -10.47
C VAL A 76 -16.41 -10.80 -10.14
N HIS A 77 -17.37 -11.28 -10.93
CA HIS A 77 -18.79 -11.10 -10.65
C HIS A 77 -19.19 -11.60 -9.26
N TYR A 78 -18.81 -12.85 -8.91
CA TYR A 78 -19.10 -13.41 -7.59
C TYR A 78 -18.38 -12.66 -6.46
N ILE A 79 -17.14 -12.27 -6.67
CA ILE A 79 -16.38 -11.50 -5.69
C ILE A 79 -17.07 -10.14 -5.46
N HIS A 80 -17.47 -9.43 -6.49
CA HIS A 80 -18.17 -8.15 -6.37
C HIS A 80 -19.52 -8.30 -5.63
N PHE A 81 -20.25 -9.39 -5.89
CA PHE A 81 -21.48 -9.68 -5.18
C PHE A 81 -21.25 -9.87 -3.67
N LEU A 82 -20.22 -10.66 -3.30
CA LEU A 82 -19.85 -10.87 -1.90
C LEU A 82 -19.33 -9.57 -1.24
N TYR A 83 -18.59 -8.76 -1.98
CA TYR A 83 -18.19 -7.42 -1.50
C TYR A 83 -19.39 -6.55 -1.16
N ALA A 84 -20.39 -6.52 -2.04
CA ALA A 84 -21.59 -5.71 -1.80
C ALA A 84 -22.27 -6.12 -0.48
N ILE A 85 -22.39 -7.42 -0.21
CA ILE A 85 -22.92 -7.92 1.05
C ILE A 85 -22.05 -7.48 2.24
N CYS A 86 -20.73 -7.66 2.15
CA CYS A 86 -19.81 -7.23 3.21
C CYS A 86 -19.95 -5.73 3.51
N LEU A 87 -19.96 -4.88 2.47
CA LEU A 87 -20.04 -3.43 2.65
C LEU A 87 -21.37 -2.97 3.28
N ILE A 88 -22.49 -3.63 2.98
CA ILE A 88 -23.76 -3.40 3.65
C ILE A 88 -23.66 -3.76 5.14
N ILE A 89 -23.14 -4.95 5.45
CA ILE A 89 -22.98 -5.39 6.85
C ILE A 89 -22.05 -4.43 7.61
N LEU A 90 -20.92 -4.04 7.00
CA LEU A 90 -19.96 -3.10 7.59
C LEU A 90 -20.58 -1.72 7.84
N SER A 91 -21.41 -1.22 6.91
CA SER A 91 -22.07 0.08 7.08
C SER A 91 -23.01 0.12 8.27
N ILE A 92 -23.66 -1.00 8.58
CA ILE A 92 -24.57 -1.14 9.71
C ILE A 92 -23.78 -1.34 11.02
N THR A 93 -22.78 -2.23 11.00
CA THR A 93 -22.09 -2.68 12.22
C THR A 93 -21.00 -1.71 12.70
N VAL A 94 -20.50 -0.80 11.85
CA VAL A 94 -19.44 0.15 12.21
C VAL A 94 -19.77 1.06 13.40
N THR A 95 -21.04 1.31 13.66
CA THR A 95 -21.51 2.13 14.80
C THR A 95 -21.88 1.31 16.03
N MET A 96 -21.91 -0.02 15.90
CA MET A 96 -22.33 -0.93 16.95
C MET A 96 -21.17 -1.31 17.88
N ASP A 97 -21.53 -1.72 19.11
CA ASP A 97 -20.63 -2.29 20.10
C ASP A 97 -21.03 -3.75 20.43
N GLY A 98 -20.25 -4.42 21.27
CA GLY A 98 -20.54 -5.79 21.69
C GLY A 98 -20.58 -6.77 20.50
N VAL A 99 -21.72 -7.47 20.33
CA VAL A 99 -21.91 -8.44 19.25
C VAL A 99 -21.77 -7.78 17.87
N GLY A 100 -22.20 -6.51 17.71
CA GLY A 100 -22.05 -5.77 16.47
C GLY A 100 -20.58 -5.58 16.06
N LEU A 101 -19.69 -5.32 17.04
CA LEU A 101 -18.25 -5.23 16.79
C LEU A 101 -17.64 -6.59 16.36
N ILE A 102 -18.11 -7.69 16.95
CA ILE A 102 -17.66 -9.04 16.53
C ILE A 102 -18.06 -9.30 15.08
N ILE A 103 -19.29 -8.98 14.70
CA ILE A 103 -19.77 -9.11 13.32
C ILE A 103 -18.96 -8.20 12.39
N PHE A 104 -18.67 -6.95 12.81
CA PHE A 104 -17.82 -6.03 12.05
C PHE A 104 -16.44 -6.65 11.78
N CYS A 105 -15.73 -7.11 12.82
CA CYS A 105 -14.41 -7.73 12.68
C CYS A 105 -14.45 -8.96 11.76
N ALA A 106 -15.42 -9.86 11.95
CA ALA A 106 -15.59 -11.03 11.09
C ALA A 106 -15.82 -10.64 9.61
N THR A 107 -16.64 -9.61 9.39
CA THR A 107 -16.93 -9.12 8.03
C THR A 107 -15.72 -8.42 7.41
N VAL A 108 -14.95 -7.63 8.17
CA VAL A 108 -13.68 -7.05 7.71
C VAL A 108 -12.71 -8.16 7.29
N PHE A 109 -12.59 -9.22 8.10
CA PHE A 109 -11.73 -10.36 7.78
C PHE A 109 -12.13 -11.04 6.46
N ILE A 110 -13.41 -11.26 6.25
CA ILE A 110 -13.93 -11.85 4.99
C ILE A 110 -13.69 -10.87 3.82
N PHE A 111 -13.93 -9.57 4.03
CA PHE A 111 -13.71 -8.54 3.01
C PHE A 111 -12.25 -8.50 2.55
N GLU A 112 -11.29 -8.51 3.48
CA GLU A 112 -9.85 -8.52 3.19
C GLU A 112 -9.41 -9.79 2.45
N ILE A 113 -9.97 -10.96 2.81
CA ILE A 113 -9.76 -12.23 2.08
C ILE A 113 -10.22 -12.11 0.63
N LEU A 114 -11.43 -11.63 0.41
CA LEU A 114 -11.97 -11.42 -0.94
C LEU A 114 -11.13 -10.42 -1.72
N PHE A 115 -10.71 -9.32 -1.07
CA PHE A 115 -9.85 -8.31 -1.67
C PHE A 115 -8.51 -8.90 -2.12
N ALA A 116 -7.83 -9.64 -1.25
CA ALA A 116 -6.58 -10.31 -1.58
C ALA A 116 -6.72 -11.32 -2.74
N ALA A 117 -7.83 -12.06 -2.78
CA ALA A 117 -8.12 -12.99 -3.87
C ALA A 117 -8.39 -12.27 -5.20
N SER A 118 -8.96 -11.06 -5.18
CA SER A 118 -9.34 -10.33 -6.39
C SER A 118 -8.17 -9.61 -7.07
N GLN A 119 -7.16 -9.15 -6.29
CA GLN A 119 -6.08 -8.32 -6.82
C GLN A 119 -5.31 -8.97 -7.99
N PRO A 120 -4.83 -10.22 -7.91
CA PRO A 120 -4.12 -10.84 -9.04
C PRO A 120 -4.99 -10.99 -10.29
N ILE A 121 -6.31 -11.14 -10.13
CA ILE A 121 -7.25 -11.26 -11.24
C ILE A 121 -7.39 -9.91 -11.95
N PHE A 122 -7.48 -8.83 -11.18
CA PHE A 122 -7.57 -7.47 -11.71
C PHE A 122 -6.27 -7.04 -12.38
N ASP A 123 -5.11 -7.35 -11.79
CA ASP A 123 -3.81 -7.05 -12.37
C ASP A 123 -3.60 -7.77 -13.71
N ALA A 124 -3.97 -9.06 -13.77
CA ALA A 124 -3.94 -9.82 -15.00
C ALA A 124 -4.87 -9.22 -16.08
N ALA A 125 -6.06 -8.76 -15.68
CA ALA A 125 -7.01 -8.13 -16.61
C ALA A 125 -6.46 -6.83 -17.24
N ILE A 126 -5.67 -6.04 -16.49
CA ILE A 126 -4.97 -4.88 -17.04
C ILE A 126 -3.87 -5.34 -18.00
N MET A 127 -3.03 -6.29 -17.57
CA MET A 127 -1.90 -6.77 -18.37
C MET A 127 -2.34 -7.33 -19.73
N ASP A 128 -3.45 -8.07 -19.76
CA ASP A 128 -4.00 -8.64 -20.99
C ASP A 128 -4.56 -7.57 -21.95
N ALA A 129 -4.98 -6.44 -21.42
CA ALA A 129 -5.55 -5.34 -22.21
C ALA A 129 -4.50 -4.32 -22.71
N ILE A 130 -3.28 -4.36 -22.17
CA ILE A 130 -2.20 -3.42 -22.52
C ILE A 130 -1.44 -3.93 -23.74
N TYR A 131 -1.43 -3.16 -24.82
CA TYR A 131 -0.54 -3.35 -25.97
C TYR A 131 0.72 -2.48 -25.82
N GLU A 132 1.80 -2.87 -26.50
CA GLU A 132 3.18 -2.38 -26.25
C GLU A 132 3.30 -0.85 -26.42
N GLU A 133 2.64 -0.28 -27.42
CA GLU A 133 2.71 1.16 -27.78
C GLU A 133 2.11 2.08 -26.69
N VAL A 134 1.23 1.56 -25.85
CA VAL A 134 0.58 2.36 -24.79
C VAL A 134 1.03 1.99 -23.38
N ARG A 135 1.85 0.93 -23.23
CA ARG A 135 2.25 0.38 -21.92
C ARG A 135 2.77 1.45 -20.98
N GLU A 136 3.80 2.17 -21.39
CA GLU A 136 4.41 3.21 -20.56
C GLU A 136 3.41 4.29 -20.15
N TYR A 137 2.59 4.75 -21.11
CA TYR A 137 1.56 5.75 -20.87
C TYR A 137 0.49 5.27 -19.87
N VAL A 138 0.04 4.03 -19.99
CA VAL A 138 -0.96 3.45 -19.06
C VAL A 138 -0.39 3.36 -17.65
N TYR A 139 0.87 2.92 -17.47
CA TYR A 139 1.48 2.89 -16.15
C TYR A 139 1.67 4.29 -15.55
N GLN A 140 2.06 5.29 -16.34
CA GLN A 140 2.16 6.68 -15.88
C GLN A 140 0.79 7.23 -15.44
N VAL A 141 -0.26 7.01 -16.23
CA VAL A 141 -1.64 7.44 -15.90
C VAL A 141 -2.13 6.73 -14.64
N ASN A 142 -1.91 5.41 -14.53
CA ASN A 142 -2.31 4.64 -13.36
C ASN A 142 -1.62 5.14 -12.09
N TYR A 143 -0.31 5.38 -12.13
CA TYR A 143 0.44 5.95 -11.02
C TYR A 143 -0.12 7.32 -10.59
N TRP A 144 -0.40 8.19 -11.55
CA TRP A 144 -0.95 9.51 -11.28
C TRP A 144 -2.37 9.45 -10.69
N MET A 145 -3.24 8.63 -11.28
CA MET A 145 -4.58 8.39 -10.78
C MET A 145 -4.58 7.80 -9.37
N PHE A 146 -3.67 6.87 -9.08
CA PHE A 146 -3.50 6.29 -7.75
C PHE A 146 -3.17 7.34 -6.69
N ASN A 147 -2.20 8.22 -6.95
CA ASN A 147 -1.83 9.27 -5.99
C ASN A 147 -2.96 10.26 -5.73
N ILE A 148 -3.66 10.70 -6.78
CA ILE A 148 -4.80 11.64 -6.63
C ILE A 148 -5.96 10.97 -5.89
N SER A 149 -6.32 9.76 -6.26
CA SER A 149 -7.41 9.03 -5.60
C SER A 149 -7.10 8.75 -4.13
N THR A 150 -5.83 8.46 -3.80
CA THR A 150 -5.37 8.30 -2.42
C THR A 150 -5.56 9.59 -1.62
N ALA A 151 -5.11 10.74 -2.15
CA ALA A 151 -5.28 12.02 -1.47
C ALA A 151 -6.77 12.39 -1.26
N ILE A 152 -7.61 12.22 -2.29
CA ILE A 152 -9.06 12.47 -2.21
C ILE A 152 -9.69 11.52 -1.18
N GLY A 153 -9.36 10.23 -1.23
CA GLY A 153 -9.89 9.23 -0.31
C GLY A 153 -9.57 9.54 1.14
N MET A 154 -8.30 9.82 1.45
CA MET A 154 -7.87 10.18 2.80
C MET A 154 -8.55 11.46 3.31
N MET A 155 -8.75 12.47 2.45
CA MET A 155 -9.46 13.68 2.82
C MET A 155 -10.94 13.40 3.14
N LEU A 156 -11.63 12.60 2.35
CA LEU A 156 -13.00 12.16 2.63
C LEU A 156 -13.08 11.34 3.92
N GLY A 157 -12.11 10.43 4.13
CA GLY A 157 -11.98 9.65 5.36
C GLY A 157 -11.89 10.54 6.59
N ALA A 158 -10.96 11.51 6.59
CA ALA A 158 -10.78 12.44 7.70
C ALA A 158 -12.03 13.29 8.00
N LEU A 159 -12.75 13.71 6.95
CA LEU A 159 -13.97 14.52 7.11
C LEU A 159 -15.13 13.73 7.71
N LEU A 160 -15.29 12.46 7.31
CA LEU A 160 -16.44 11.64 7.69
C LEU A 160 -16.17 10.73 8.88
N TYR A 161 -14.90 10.46 9.21
CA TYR A 161 -14.52 9.47 10.22
C TYR A 161 -15.12 9.76 11.60
N LEU A 162 -15.14 11.02 12.04
CA LEU A 162 -15.56 11.37 13.40
C LEU A 162 -17.08 11.30 13.62
N GLY A 163 -17.88 11.65 12.62
CA GLY A 163 -19.33 11.74 12.78
C GLY A 163 -20.15 10.77 11.93
N HIS A 164 -19.62 10.34 10.80
CA HIS A 164 -20.40 9.66 9.76
C HIS A 164 -19.69 8.44 9.16
N LYS A 165 -19.07 7.60 10.01
CA LYS A 165 -18.31 6.41 9.57
C LYS A 165 -19.11 5.48 8.66
N HIS A 166 -20.42 5.31 8.92
CA HIS A 166 -21.30 4.48 8.09
C HIS A 166 -21.39 4.97 6.64
N LEU A 167 -21.31 6.29 6.41
CA LEU A 167 -21.33 6.85 5.05
C LEU A 167 -20.11 6.45 4.24
N LEU A 168 -18.94 6.24 4.88
CA LEU A 168 -17.74 5.77 4.19
C LEU A 168 -17.96 4.39 3.55
N PHE A 169 -18.58 3.47 4.28
CA PHE A 169 -18.91 2.14 3.76
C PHE A 169 -20.02 2.18 2.70
N ILE A 170 -21.01 3.06 2.85
CA ILE A 170 -22.05 3.30 1.85
C ILE A 170 -21.42 3.87 0.56
N MET A 171 -20.51 4.84 0.66
CA MET A 171 -19.78 5.37 -0.50
C MET A 171 -18.96 4.27 -1.17
N PHE A 172 -18.30 3.41 -0.40
CA PHE A 172 -17.55 2.29 -0.95
C PHE A 172 -18.48 1.27 -1.64
N PHE A 173 -19.65 1.01 -1.09
CA PHE A 173 -20.66 0.17 -1.71
C PHE A 173 -21.08 0.70 -3.08
N PHE A 174 -21.39 2.00 -3.20
CA PHE A 174 -21.73 2.59 -4.49
C PHE A 174 -20.55 2.62 -5.47
N ALA A 175 -19.35 2.94 -5.00
CA ALA A 175 -18.13 2.87 -5.79
C ALA A 175 -17.93 1.46 -6.38
N MET A 176 -18.19 0.45 -5.57
CA MET A 176 -18.09 -0.95 -5.96
C MET A 176 -19.17 -1.36 -6.97
N LEU A 177 -20.42 -0.90 -6.82
CA LEU A 177 -21.48 -1.15 -7.79
C LEU A 177 -21.15 -0.51 -9.15
N VAL A 178 -20.60 0.71 -9.15
CA VAL A 178 -20.14 1.37 -10.37
C VAL A 178 -19.02 0.57 -11.04
N SER A 179 -18.01 0.15 -10.26
CA SER A 179 -16.92 -0.70 -10.78
C SER A 179 -17.43 -2.02 -11.34
N TRP A 180 -18.34 -2.68 -10.64
CA TRP A 180 -18.98 -3.92 -11.09
C TRP A 180 -19.72 -3.73 -12.42
N TYR A 181 -20.57 -2.70 -12.52
CA TYR A 181 -21.29 -2.36 -13.75
C TYR A 181 -20.35 -2.09 -14.93
N LEU A 182 -19.30 -1.30 -14.68
CA LEU A 182 -18.29 -0.97 -15.68
C LEU A 182 -17.55 -2.23 -16.15
N PHE A 183 -17.18 -3.11 -15.23
CA PHE A 183 -16.50 -4.35 -15.56
C PHE A 183 -17.40 -5.30 -16.37
N GLU A 184 -18.65 -5.48 -15.95
CA GLU A 184 -19.60 -6.33 -16.68
C GLU A 184 -19.87 -5.85 -18.12
N LYS A 185 -19.99 -4.54 -18.30
CA LYS A 185 -20.36 -3.96 -19.57
C LYS A 185 -19.20 -3.81 -20.56
N TYR A 186 -18.02 -3.46 -20.09
CA TYR A 186 -16.91 -3.03 -20.93
C TYR A 186 -15.68 -3.92 -20.88
N TYR A 187 -15.61 -4.89 -19.95
CA TYR A 187 -14.53 -5.85 -19.95
C TYR A 187 -14.77 -6.91 -21.01
N ASP A 188 -14.03 -6.81 -22.09
CA ASP A 188 -14.08 -7.73 -23.23
C ASP A 188 -12.65 -8.06 -23.66
N VAL A 189 -12.06 -9.03 -22.99
CA VAL A 189 -10.73 -9.56 -23.33
C VAL A 189 -10.85 -11.07 -23.46
N ALA A 190 -10.44 -11.58 -24.60
CA ALA A 190 -10.38 -13.02 -24.85
C ALA A 190 -9.43 -13.67 -23.85
N GLN A 191 -9.95 -14.45 -22.93
CA GLN A 191 -9.14 -15.19 -21.99
C GLN A 191 -8.56 -16.43 -22.66
N ILE A 192 -7.22 -16.48 -22.75
CA ILE A 192 -6.53 -17.71 -23.18
C ILE A 192 -6.49 -18.63 -21.96
N TYR A 193 -7.32 -19.68 -22.00
CA TYR A 193 -7.29 -20.71 -20.97
C TYR A 193 -6.05 -21.57 -21.16
N ASN A 194 -5.11 -21.47 -20.25
CA ASN A 194 -4.05 -22.46 -20.15
C ASN A 194 -4.63 -23.79 -19.65
N LYS A 195 -3.97 -24.92 -19.97
CA LYS A 195 -4.35 -26.25 -19.50
C LYS A 195 -4.57 -26.19 -17.98
N LYS A 196 -5.72 -26.68 -17.49
CA LYS A 196 -6.01 -26.70 -16.04
C LYS A 196 -4.85 -27.36 -15.30
N GLU A 197 -4.11 -26.57 -14.54
CA GLU A 197 -3.09 -27.08 -13.64
C GLU A 197 -3.73 -27.37 -12.28
N GLU A 198 -3.34 -28.49 -11.68
CA GLU A 198 -3.76 -28.78 -10.30
C GLU A 198 -3.18 -27.75 -9.32
N LEU A 199 -3.98 -27.33 -8.34
CA LEU A 199 -3.59 -26.38 -7.30
C LEU A 199 -2.28 -26.81 -6.60
N THR A 200 -2.15 -28.12 -6.32
CA THR A 200 -0.97 -28.74 -5.72
C THR A 200 0.28 -28.60 -6.57
N SER A 201 0.15 -28.80 -7.89
CA SER A 201 1.25 -28.62 -8.85
C SER A 201 1.69 -27.16 -8.90
N ARG A 202 0.76 -26.22 -8.93
CA ARG A 202 1.05 -24.79 -8.95
C ARG A 202 1.68 -24.30 -7.65
N PHE A 203 1.20 -24.75 -6.51
CA PHE A 203 1.82 -24.45 -5.22
C PHE A 203 3.25 -25.01 -5.13
N LYS A 204 3.49 -26.22 -5.62
CA LYS A 204 4.82 -26.81 -5.70
C LYS A 204 5.74 -26.02 -6.66
N HIS A 205 5.20 -25.60 -7.80
CA HIS A 205 5.93 -24.75 -8.76
C HIS A 205 6.29 -23.39 -8.16
N PHE A 206 5.38 -22.78 -7.41
CA PHE A 206 5.56 -21.55 -6.67
C PHE A 206 6.66 -21.71 -5.60
N VAL A 207 6.57 -22.72 -4.75
CA VAL A 207 7.59 -23.00 -3.73
C VAL A 207 8.96 -23.25 -4.36
N ASN A 208 9.02 -24.01 -5.45
CA ASN A 208 10.26 -24.27 -6.18
C ASN A 208 10.85 -23.00 -6.82
N SER A 209 10.00 -22.13 -7.35
CA SER A 209 10.43 -20.84 -7.91
C SER A 209 11.02 -19.93 -6.83
N TYR A 210 10.42 -19.92 -5.64
CA TYR A 210 11.00 -19.18 -4.50
C TYR A 210 12.31 -19.77 -3.98
N HIS A 211 12.49 -21.08 -4.07
CA HIS A 211 13.75 -21.69 -3.67
C HIS A 211 14.96 -21.14 -4.44
N VAL A 212 14.77 -20.76 -5.70
CA VAL A 212 15.80 -20.10 -6.50
C VAL A 212 16.12 -18.71 -5.95
N VAL A 213 15.10 -17.92 -5.60
CA VAL A 213 15.26 -16.56 -5.05
C VAL A 213 15.87 -16.60 -3.66
N LEU A 214 15.48 -17.58 -2.83
CA LEU A 214 16.03 -17.78 -1.49
C LEU A 214 17.53 -18.08 -1.47
N LYS A 215 18.07 -18.61 -2.57
CA LYS A 215 19.53 -18.83 -2.73
C LYS A 215 20.28 -17.57 -3.13
N ASP A 216 19.59 -16.55 -3.63
CA ASP A 216 20.19 -15.25 -3.98
C ASP A 216 20.35 -14.40 -2.71
N LYS A 217 21.51 -14.52 -2.08
CA LYS A 217 21.84 -13.83 -0.83
C LYS A 217 21.65 -12.32 -0.91
N TYR A 218 22.09 -11.69 -1.99
CA TYR A 218 22.01 -10.24 -2.13
C TYR A 218 20.57 -9.78 -2.30
N TYR A 219 19.78 -10.50 -3.10
CA TYR A 219 18.36 -10.18 -3.26
C TYR A 219 17.55 -10.41 -1.99
N MET A 220 17.90 -11.44 -1.19
CA MET A 220 17.29 -11.68 0.12
C MET A 220 17.60 -10.56 1.11
N ILE A 221 18.87 -10.14 1.21
CA ILE A 221 19.29 -9.02 2.04
C ILE A 221 18.59 -7.72 1.60
N PHE A 222 18.48 -7.49 0.28
CA PHE A 222 17.74 -6.36 -0.28
C PHE A 222 16.28 -6.36 0.19
N ASN A 223 15.56 -7.49 0.06
CA ASN A 223 14.17 -7.58 0.45
C ASN A 223 13.98 -7.39 1.97
N LEU A 224 14.87 -7.91 2.80
CA LEU A 224 14.84 -7.68 4.24
C LEU A 224 15.09 -6.19 4.56
N GLY A 225 16.07 -5.56 3.91
CA GLY A 225 16.31 -4.13 4.07
C GLY A 225 15.12 -3.27 3.66
N MET A 226 14.47 -3.60 2.53
CA MET A 226 13.25 -2.93 2.07
C MET A 226 12.10 -3.08 3.07
N MET A 227 11.91 -4.27 3.60
CA MET A 227 10.89 -4.54 4.62
C MET A 227 11.07 -3.62 5.84
N LEU A 228 12.31 -3.47 6.32
CA LEU A 228 12.62 -2.65 7.48
C LEU A 228 12.47 -1.15 7.19
N VAL A 229 12.88 -0.67 6.01
CA VAL A 229 12.75 0.74 5.64
C VAL A 229 11.27 1.10 5.40
N PHE A 230 10.53 0.29 4.65
CA PHE A 230 9.12 0.55 4.33
C PHE A 230 8.20 0.56 5.56
N MET A 231 8.58 -0.14 6.64
CA MET A 231 7.85 -0.15 7.89
C MET A 231 7.62 1.25 8.45
N ALA A 232 8.59 2.16 8.31
CA ALA A 232 8.48 3.52 8.84
C ALA A 232 7.35 4.33 8.17
N GLU A 233 7.24 4.27 6.85
CA GLU A 233 6.14 4.90 6.10
C GLU A 233 4.78 4.28 6.48
N LEU A 234 4.71 2.96 6.51
CA LEU A 234 3.48 2.26 6.86
C LEU A 234 3.06 2.45 8.33
N SER A 235 3.97 2.88 9.20
CA SER A 235 3.65 3.22 10.59
C SER A 235 2.74 4.44 10.70
N LEU A 236 2.70 5.32 9.70
CA LEU A 236 1.76 6.43 9.64
C LEU A 236 0.31 5.95 9.71
N ASN A 237 -0.01 4.88 8.99
CA ASN A 237 -1.36 4.28 8.94
C ASN A 237 -1.63 3.28 10.08
N SER A 238 -0.77 3.22 11.10
CA SER A 238 -0.93 2.34 12.24
C SER A 238 -0.72 3.07 13.56
N TYR A 239 0.49 3.12 14.07
CA TYR A 239 0.82 3.76 15.34
C TYR A 239 0.63 5.27 15.31
N VAL A 240 1.14 5.95 14.27
CA VAL A 240 1.17 7.42 14.24
C VAL A 240 -0.22 8.03 14.21
N VAL A 241 -1.14 7.50 13.40
CA VAL A 241 -2.53 8.00 13.33
C VAL A 241 -3.27 7.80 14.66
N VAL A 242 -3.01 6.69 15.37
CA VAL A 242 -3.62 6.41 16.68
C VAL A 242 -3.08 7.39 17.73
N ARG A 243 -1.76 7.55 17.79
CA ARG A 243 -1.11 8.50 18.71
C ARG A 243 -1.55 9.95 18.45
N LEU A 244 -1.58 10.39 17.20
CA LEU A 244 -2.01 11.75 16.87
C LEU A 244 -3.44 12.01 17.31
N LYS A 245 -4.35 11.04 17.15
CA LYS A 245 -5.73 11.18 17.65
C LYS A 245 -5.78 11.46 19.16
N ASP A 246 -4.92 10.80 19.92
CA ASP A 246 -4.96 10.84 21.39
C ASP A 246 -4.12 11.98 21.98
N GLU A 247 -3.01 12.39 21.35
CA GLU A 247 -2.03 13.34 21.87
C GLU A 247 -1.99 14.69 21.17
N PHE A 248 -2.56 14.81 19.94
CA PHE A 248 -2.48 16.07 19.18
C PHE A 248 -3.50 17.09 19.72
N GLU A 249 -3.02 18.23 20.15
CA GLU A 249 -3.86 19.34 20.60
C GLU A 249 -4.57 19.98 19.39
N ALA A 250 -5.90 19.84 19.38
CA ALA A 250 -6.73 20.37 18.31
C ALA A 250 -6.78 21.91 18.33
N PHE A 251 -6.71 22.53 17.16
CA PHE A 251 -6.78 23.97 17.00
C PHE A 251 -7.43 24.40 15.68
N HIS A 252 -7.70 25.71 15.54
CA HIS A 252 -8.20 26.25 14.28
C HIS A 252 -7.07 26.88 13.46
N PHE A 253 -6.93 26.48 12.21
CA PHE A 253 -5.99 27.02 11.26
C PHE A 253 -6.72 27.44 9.98
N LEU A 254 -6.63 28.71 9.61
CA LEU A 254 -7.33 29.30 8.45
C LEU A 254 -8.83 28.98 8.39
N GLY A 255 -9.49 28.93 9.55
CA GLY A 255 -10.93 28.62 9.65
C GLY A 255 -11.26 27.12 9.69
N PHE A 256 -10.29 26.23 9.50
CA PHE A 256 -10.46 24.80 9.59
C PHE A 256 -10.09 24.29 11.00
N TYR A 257 -10.95 23.43 11.57
CA TYR A 257 -10.64 22.71 12.81
C TYR A 257 -9.72 21.54 12.50
N ILE A 258 -8.52 21.53 13.07
CA ILE A 258 -7.51 20.48 12.87
C ILE A 258 -7.36 19.73 14.19
N ASP A 259 -7.83 18.50 14.23
CA ASP A 259 -7.59 17.49 15.25
C ASP A 259 -6.54 16.47 14.79
N GLY A 260 -6.19 15.49 15.62
CA GLY A 260 -5.16 14.50 15.29
C GLY A 260 -5.46 13.65 14.06
N VAL A 261 -6.74 13.35 13.78
CA VAL A 261 -7.14 12.59 12.57
C VAL A 261 -6.94 13.44 11.32
N ARG A 262 -7.32 14.72 11.39
CA ARG A 262 -7.08 15.67 10.29
C ARG A 262 -5.62 16.00 10.13
N MET A 263 -4.85 16.07 11.24
CA MET A 263 -3.40 16.24 11.16
C MET A 263 -2.70 15.10 10.42
N PHE A 264 -3.09 13.84 10.68
CA PHE A 264 -2.61 12.71 9.87
C PHE A 264 -2.91 12.91 8.38
N THR A 265 -4.12 13.36 8.05
CA THR A 265 -4.48 13.64 6.65
C THR A 265 -3.65 14.79 6.05
N VAL A 266 -3.34 15.84 6.83
CA VAL A 266 -2.44 16.92 6.39
C VAL A 266 -1.04 16.37 6.05
N ILE A 267 -0.49 15.47 6.87
CA ILE A 267 0.79 14.81 6.59
C ILE A 267 0.74 14.07 5.25
N MET A 268 -0.33 13.31 5.00
CA MET A 268 -0.48 12.56 3.74
C MET A 268 -0.70 13.45 2.52
N ILE A 269 -1.40 14.58 2.67
CA ILE A 269 -1.55 15.59 1.61
C ILE A 269 -0.21 16.25 1.30
N ILE A 270 0.58 16.60 2.33
CA ILE A 270 1.94 17.14 2.14
C ILE A 270 2.79 16.15 1.35
N ASN A 271 2.80 14.87 1.74
CA ASN A 271 3.52 13.82 1.01
C ASN A 271 3.10 13.82 -0.47
N THR A 272 1.80 13.76 -0.76
CA THR A 272 1.27 13.74 -2.13
C THR A 272 1.68 14.98 -2.94
N ILE A 273 1.60 16.18 -2.35
CA ILE A 273 1.96 17.43 -3.02
C ILE A 273 3.47 17.46 -3.31
N VAL A 274 4.30 17.11 -2.35
CA VAL A 274 5.76 17.07 -2.49
C VAL A 274 6.17 16.06 -3.57
N VAL A 275 5.60 14.87 -3.58
CA VAL A 275 5.82 13.86 -4.63
C VAL A 275 5.41 14.41 -6.00
N ALA A 276 4.19 14.93 -6.12
CA ALA A 276 3.67 15.40 -7.42
C ALA A 276 4.45 16.58 -8.01
N THR A 277 4.95 17.47 -7.16
CA THR A 277 5.62 18.71 -7.61
C THR A 277 7.13 18.57 -7.73
N LEU A 278 7.78 17.81 -6.85
CA LEU A 278 9.24 17.81 -6.73
C LEU A 278 9.93 16.60 -7.36
N THR A 279 9.21 15.52 -7.73
CA THR A 279 9.83 14.29 -8.28
C THR A 279 10.77 14.60 -9.46
N PHE A 280 10.34 15.36 -10.46
CA PHE A 280 11.18 15.67 -11.62
C PHE A 280 12.35 16.59 -11.28
N THR A 281 12.12 17.56 -10.39
CA THR A 281 13.15 18.51 -9.95
C THR A 281 14.24 17.78 -9.17
N VAL A 282 13.85 16.96 -8.20
CA VAL A 282 14.80 16.17 -7.39
C VAL A 282 15.59 15.22 -8.29
N ASN A 283 14.92 14.46 -9.16
CA ASN A 283 15.60 13.53 -10.09
C ASN A 283 16.64 14.26 -10.97
N ARG A 284 16.34 15.46 -11.44
CA ARG A 284 17.29 16.27 -12.23
C ARG A 284 18.48 16.73 -11.40
N LEU A 285 18.26 17.14 -10.15
CA LEU A 285 19.33 17.62 -9.25
C LEU A 285 20.29 16.48 -8.86
N ILE A 286 19.78 15.27 -8.62
CA ILE A 286 20.60 14.13 -8.19
C ILE A 286 21.30 13.41 -9.35
N ALA A 287 20.89 13.65 -10.61
CA ALA A 287 21.34 12.89 -11.77
C ALA A 287 22.86 12.90 -11.99
N GLN A 288 23.56 13.97 -11.57
CA GLN A 288 25.02 14.11 -11.73
C GLN A 288 25.81 13.74 -10.47
N THR A 289 25.12 13.35 -9.38
CA THR A 289 25.76 13.05 -8.10
C THR A 289 25.99 11.55 -7.95
N SER A 290 27.03 11.17 -7.22
CA SER A 290 27.33 9.76 -6.92
C SER A 290 26.11 9.06 -6.31
N LYS A 291 25.69 7.93 -6.92
CA LYS A 291 24.55 7.12 -6.46
C LYS A 291 24.66 6.74 -4.98
N LYS A 292 25.88 6.43 -4.51
CA LYS A 292 26.12 6.07 -3.09
C LYS A 292 25.82 7.25 -2.16
N ILE A 293 26.30 8.44 -2.50
CA ILE A 293 26.10 9.66 -1.68
C ILE A 293 24.63 10.04 -1.66
N VAL A 294 23.97 10.06 -2.82
CA VAL A 294 22.55 10.38 -2.94
C VAL A 294 21.69 9.39 -2.13
N PHE A 295 22.00 8.10 -2.21
CA PHE A 295 21.30 7.08 -1.43
C PHE A 295 21.44 7.31 0.08
N ILE A 296 22.65 7.61 0.58
CA ILE A 296 22.91 7.91 2.00
C ILE A 296 22.11 9.13 2.44
N ILE A 297 22.20 10.25 1.69
CA ILE A 297 21.49 11.49 2.03
C ILE A 297 19.99 11.23 2.08
N GLY A 298 19.41 10.53 1.07
CA GLY A 298 18.00 10.22 1.01
C GLY A 298 17.54 9.41 2.22
N ILE A 299 18.23 8.33 2.57
CA ILE A 299 17.87 7.49 3.72
C ILE A 299 18.05 8.22 5.06
N VAL A 300 19.07 9.07 5.20
CA VAL A 300 19.24 9.87 6.42
C VAL A 300 18.06 10.83 6.60
N LEU A 301 17.68 11.57 5.56
CA LEU A 301 16.51 12.46 5.59
C LEU A 301 15.22 11.69 5.88
N TYR A 302 15.04 10.53 5.24
CA TYR A 302 13.91 9.63 5.46
C TYR A 302 13.85 9.16 6.93
N THR A 303 14.97 8.69 7.48
CA THR A 303 15.07 8.22 8.86
C THR A 303 14.71 9.33 9.85
N ILE A 304 15.32 10.50 9.70
CA ILE A 304 15.07 11.66 10.58
C ILE A 304 13.59 12.06 10.45
N GLY A 305 13.08 12.18 9.23
CA GLY A 305 11.70 12.57 8.97
C GLY A 305 10.70 11.67 9.65
N TYR A 306 10.72 10.37 9.39
CA TYR A 306 9.77 9.42 9.97
C TYR A 306 9.95 9.22 11.47
N SER A 307 11.18 9.30 11.99
CA SER A 307 11.43 9.19 13.42
C SER A 307 10.80 10.36 14.19
N VAL A 308 10.93 11.58 13.67
CA VAL A 308 10.29 12.76 14.30
C VAL A 308 8.78 12.70 14.16
N LEU A 309 8.23 12.31 12.98
CA LEU A 309 6.79 12.12 12.81
C LEU A 309 6.20 11.11 13.79
N THR A 310 7.00 10.14 14.21
CA THR A 310 6.55 9.09 15.16
C THR A 310 6.28 9.65 16.56
N SER A 311 6.92 10.74 17.02
CA SER A 311 6.75 11.28 18.38
C SER A 311 6.30 12.73 18.47
N ALA A 312 6.47 13.52 17.40
CA ALA A 312 6.11 14.94 17.42
C ALA A 312 4.60 15.14 17.51
N SER A 313 4.17 16.19 18.24
CA SER A 313 2.77 16.60 18.39
C SER A 313 2.51 18.02 17.90
N ALA A 314 3.55 18.85 17.67
CA ALA A 314 3.39 20.23 17.22
C ALA A 314 3.13 20.28 15.69
N PHE A 315 2.10 21.02 15.28
CA PHE A 315 1.65 21.15 13.89
C PHE A 315 2.78 21.48 12.90
N TRP A 316 3.57 22.52 13.19
CA TRP A 316 4.63 22.95 12.27
C TRP A 316 5.79 21.97 12.19
N ILE A 317 6.09 21.27 13.29
CA ILE A 317 7.10 20.21 13.32
C ILE A 317 6.64 19.05 12.45
N LEU A 318 5.39 18.61 12.60
CA LEU A 318 4.80 17.54 11.78
C LEU A 318 4.80 17.90 10.29
N CYS A 319 4.42 19.14 9.93
CA CYS A 319 4.46 19.60 8.54
C CYS A 319 5.88 19.61 7.97
N LEU A 320 6.84 20.17 8.71
CA LEU A 320 8.25 20.24 8.28
C LEU A 320 8.84 18.84 8.07
N PHE A 321 8.64 17.94 9.06
CA PHE A 321 9.22 16.61 8.99
C PHE A 321 8.48 15.67 8.01
N ALA A 322 7.22 15.94 7.67
CA ALA A 322 6.54 15.31 6.55
C ALA A 322 7.23 15.67 5.21
N ILE A 323 7.59 16.93 5.02
CA ILE A 323 8.36 17.36 3.83
C ILE A 323 9.73 16.69 3.81
N ILE A 324 10.46 16.68 4.94
CA ILE A 324 11.80 16.08 5.04
C ILE A 324 11.74 14.58 4.75
N ALA A 325 10.78 13.85 5.33
CA ALA A 325 10.59 12.44 5.10
C ALA A 325 10.34 12.13 3.61
N THR A 326 9.43 12.88 3.00
CA THR A 326 9.09 12.71 1.58
C THR A 326 10.25 13.09 0.65
N LEU A 327 11.01 14.14 0.95
CA LEU A 327 12.22 14.46 0.20
C LEU A 327 13.26 13.33 0.30
N GLY A 328 13.43 12.76 1.49
CA GLY A 328 14.27 11.59 1.68
C GLY A 328 13.87 10.44 0.77
N GLU A 329 12.57 10.12 0.71
CA GLU A 329 12.01 9.10 -0.17
C GLU A 329 12.29 9.40 -1.65
N LEU A 330 11.99 10.60 -2.12
CA LEU A 330 12.23 11.03 -3.51
C LEU A 330 13.70 10.94 -3.93
N ILE A 331 14.62 11.11 -2.98
CA ILE A 331 16.06 11.06 -3.25
C ILE A 331 16.58 9.63 -3.31
N TYR A 332 16.22 8.73 -2.38
CA TYR A 332 16.79 7.37 -2.37
C TYR A 332 16.05 6.39 -3.27
N SER A 333 14.74 6.52 -3.41
CA SER A 333 13.87 5.54 -4.08
C SER A 333 14.21 5.31 -5.57
N PRO A 334 14.54 6.32 -6.41
CA PRO A 334 14.93 6.10 -7.79
C PRO A 334 16.20 5.25 -7.92
N ILE A 335 17.18 5.50 -7.04
CA ILE A 335 18.45 4.75 -7.04
C ILE A 335 18.22 3.32 -6.62
N GLN A 336 17.45 3.12 -5.56
CA GLN A 336 17.07 1.81 -5.05
C GLN A 336 16.33 0.99 -6.12
N ASN A 337 15.37 1.58 -6.84
CA ASN A 337 14.62 0.91 -7.88
C ASN A 337 15.49 0.56 -9.09
N ALA A 338 16.37 1.47 -9.53
CA ALA A 338 17.30 1.23 -10.62
C ALA A 338 18.29 0.10 -10.28
N GLN A 339 18.87 0.11 -9.09
CA GLN A 339 19.81 -0.94 -8.67
C GLN A 339 19.10 -2.29 -8.45
N ARG A 340 17.88 -2.30 -7.89
CA ARG A 340 17.05 -3.50 -7.80
C ARG A 340 16.84 -4.16 -9.15
N PHE A 341 16.57 -3.38 -10.19
CA PHE A 341 16.34 -3.89 -11.53
C PHE A 341 17.57 -4.65 -12.07
N LEU A 342 18.78 -4.15 -11.77
CA LEU A 342 20.04 -4.81 -12.15
C LEU A 342 20.31 -6.12 -11.39
N MET A 343 19.72 -6.30 -10.20
CA MET A 343 19.85 -7.54 -9.43
C MET A 343 19.03 -8.69 -10.01
N ILE A 344 18.00 -8.40 -10.80
CA ILE A 344 17.01 -9.39 -11.26
C ILE A 344 17.49 -10.00 -12.58
N PRO A 345 17.67 -11.35 -12.65
CA PRO A 345 17.98 -12.04 -13.90
C PRO A 345 16.86 -11.90 -14.92
N ASP A 346 17.20 -11.70 -16.21
CA ASP A 346 16.23 -11.44 -17.27
C ASP A 346 15.21 -12.58 -17.46
N ASP A 347 15.66 -13.82 -17.29
CA ASP A 347 14.85 -15.04 -17.39
C ASP A 347 13.95 -15.31 -16.19
N LYS A 348 14.10 -14.54 -15.07
CA LYS A 348 13.38 -14.75 -13.79
C LYS A 348 12.68 -13.51 -13.26
N ARG A 349 12.46 -12.51 -14.11
CA ARG A 349 11.86 -11.23 -13.69
C ARG A 349 10.55 -11.39 -12.94
N SER A 350 9.64 -12.25 -13.41
CA SER A 350 8.34 -12.50 -12.78
C SER A 350 8.51 -13.08 -11.37
N THR A 351 9.35 -14.11 -11.21
CA THR A 351 9.60 -14.78 -9.92
C THR A 351 10.17 -13.82 -8.87
N TYR A 352 11.19 -13.04 -9.28
CA TYR A 352 11.83 -12.07 -8.39
C TYR A 352 10.87 -10.90 -8.02
N SER A 353 10.10 -10.39 -8.99
CA SER A 353 9.09 -9.35 -8.71
C SER A 353 8.03 -9.82 -7.74
N THR A 354 7.51 -11.03 -7.93
CA THR A 354 6.50 -11.60 -7.02
C THR A 354 7.08 -11.81 -5.61
N PHE A 355 8.32 -12.30 -5.51
CA PHE A 355 9.00 -12.41 -4.22
C PHE A 355 9.20 -11.04 -3.56
N GLY A 356 9.45 -9.99 -4.33
CA GLY A 356 9.58 -8.63 -3.82
C GLY A 356 8.34 -8.13 -3.04
N MET A 357 7.16 -8.68 -3.29
CA MET A 357 5.95 -8.36 -2.52
C MET A 357 6.05 -8.80 -1.05
N VAL A 358 6.89 -9.80 -0.74
CA VAL A 358 7.15 -10.24 0.64
C VAL A 358 7.68 -9.08 1.49
N SER A 359 8.50 -8.18 0.90
CA SER A 359 8.99 -6.98 1.61
C SER A 359 7.84 -6.06 2.01
N TYR A 360 6.87 -5.84 1.14
CA TYR A 360 5.71 -4.99 1.42
C TYR A 360 4.79 -5.61 2.49
N TYR A 361 4.45 -6.89 2.36
CA TYR A 361 3.64 -7.58 3.38
C TYR A 361 4.36 -7.65 4.72
N GLY A 362 5.65 -7.95 4.72
CA GLY A 362 6.46 -7.96 5.94
C GLY A 362 6.55 -6.59 6.61
N ALA A 363 6.72 -5.51 5.82
CA ALA A 363 6.70 -4.14 6.33
C ALA A 363 5.35 -3.76 6.96
N ASN A 364 4.23 -4.19 6.33
CA ASN A 364 2.89 -4.04 6.91
C ASN A 364 2.76 -4.77 8.25
N VAL A 365 3.23 -6.01 8.36
CA VAL A 365 3.24 -6.75 9.63
C VAL A 365 4.05 -6.00 10.68
N LEU A 366 5.27 -5.55 10.35
CA LEU A 366 6.13 -4.79 11.27
C LEU A 366 5.50 -3.47 11.70
N SER A 367 4.82 -2.76 10.81
CA SER A 367 4.13 -1.52 11.15
C SER A 367 2.96 -1.75 12.12
N ARG A 368 2.21 -2.85 11.98
CA ARG A 368 1.14 -3.23 12.92
C ARG A 368 1.71 -3.76 14.24
N PHE A 369 2.86 -4.43 14.21
CA PHE A 369 3.59 -4.76 15.42
C PHE A 369 4.06 -3.50 16.16
N GLY A 370 4.47 -2.44 15.43
CA GLY A 370 4.73 -1.11 15.98
C GLY A 370 3.52 -0.51 16.71
N LEU A 371 2.29 -0.75 16.27
CA LEU A 371 1.08 -0.35 16.99
C LEU A 371 0.96 -1.08 18.34
N ILE A 372 1.28 -2.38 18.39
CA ILE A 372 1.30 -3.15 19.64
C ILE A 372 2.38 -2.63 20.59
N LEU A 373 3.60 -2.42 20.08
CA LEU A 373 4.69 -1.87 20.88
C LEU A 373 4.36 -0.49 21.43
N GLY A 374 3.69 0.36 20.65
CA GLY A 374 3.28 1.70 21.07
C GLY A 374 2.27 1.73 22.22
N ALA A 375 1.62 0.60 22.54
CA ALA A 375 0.80 0.47 23.74
C ALA A 375 1.64 0.39 25.04
N PHE A 376 2.93 0.08 24.92
CA PHE A 376 3.83 -0.16 26.08
C PHE A 376 5.00 0.83 26.13
N LEU A 377 5.33 1.46 25.00
CA LEU A 377 6.47 2.37 24.86
C LEU A 377 6.03 3.84 24.80
N LEU A 378 6.84 4.71 25.39
CA LEU A 378 6.64 6.16 25.27
C LEU A 378 6.90 6.62 23.81
N PRO A 379 6.29 7.73 23.35
CA PRO A 379 6.46 8.20 21.96
C PRO A 379 7.92 8.38 21.52
N TRP A 380 8.78 8.92 22.38
CA TRP A 380 10.20 9.08 22.06
C TRP A 380 10.94 7.73 21.91
N MET A 381 10.55 6.70 22.68
CA MET A 381 11.09 5.34 22.53
C MET A 381 10.68 4.74 21.19
N MET A 382 9.44 5.00 20.75
CA MET A 382 8.97 4.60 19.43
C MET A 382 9.72 5.30 18.30
N SER A 383 10.12 6.57 18.45
CA SER A 383 11.03 7.24 17.51
C SER A 383 12.38 6.56 17.39
N ILE A 384 12.97 6.18 18.52
CA ILE A 384 14.24 5.43 18.54
C ILE A 384 14.07 4.06 17.88
N TYR A 385 12.96 3.36 18.18
CA TYR A 385 12.65 2.08 17.54
C TYR A 385 12.56 2.22 16.01
N VAL A 386 11.80 3.20 15.50
CA VAL A 386 11.68 3.45 14.06
C VAL A 386 13.05 3.81 13.46
N ALA A 387 13.80 4.70 14.10
CA ALA A 387 15.15 5.06 13.64
C ALA A 387 16.08 3.85 13.58
N ALA A 388 16.11 3.02 14.61
CA ALA A 388 16.96 1.83 14.67
C ALA A 388 16.60 0.82 13.58
N VAL A 389 15.30 0.54 13.40
CA VAL A 389 14.82 -0.40 12.38
C VAL A 389 15.17 0.11 10.96
N VAL A 390 14.94 1.40 10.68
CA VAL A 390 15.29 1.99 9.37
C VAL A 390 16.80 1.98 9.15
N LEU A 391 17.61 2.29 10.16
CA LEU A 391 19.07 2.25 10.03
C LEU A 391 19.59 0.83 9.78
N ILE A 392 19.05 -0.19 10.46
CA ILE A 392 19.37 -1.58 10.14
C ILE A 392 19.00 -1.87 8.67
N GLY A 393 17.80 -1.50 8.27
CA GLY A 393 17.33 -1.65 6.88
C GLY A 393 18.24 -0.92 5.89
N PHE A 394 18.70 0.29 6.22
CA PHE A 394 19.66 1.05 5.42
C PHE A 394 20.98 0.29 5.21
N PHE A 395 21.58 -0.24 6.26
CA PHE A 395 22.83 -0.99 6.14
C PHE A 395 22.67 -2.24 5.29
N LEU A 396 21.55 -2.95 5.42
CA LEU A 396 21.24 -4.11 4.58
C LEU A 396 21.07 -3.70 3.11
N LEU A 397 20.31 -2.64 2.83
CA LEU A 397 20.12 -2.12 1.48
C LEU A 397 21.44 -1.64 0.88
N TYR A 398 22.20 -0.86 1.63
CA TYR A 398 23.50 -0.34 1.18
C TYR A 398 24.45 -1.48 0.82
N TYR A 399 24.52 -2.53 1.66
CA TYR A 399 25.30 -3.71 1.39
C TYR A 399 24.82 -4.44 0.12
N ALA A 400 23.51 -4.69 0.01
CA ALA A 400 22.95 -5.41 -1.12
C ALA A 400 23.09 -4.68 -2.47
N LEU A 401 22.97 -3.34 -2.44
CA LEU A 401 22.98 -2.52 -3.67
C LEU A 401 24.39 -2.17 -4.16
N PHE A 402 25.35 -1.97 -3.25
CA PHE A 402 26.64 -1.41 -3.59
C PHE A 402 27.84 -2.36 -3.38
N PHE A 403 27.61 -3.55 -2.81
CA PHE A 403 28.62 -4.61 -2.68
C PHE A 403 28.21 -5.92 -3.36
N ASN A 404 27.20 -5.88 -4.22
CA ASN A 404 26.81 -7.03 -5.01
C ASN A 404 27.69 -7.15 -6.25
N PRO A 405 28.55 -8.19 -6.35
CA PRO A 405 29.46 -8.35 -7.49
C PRO A 405 28.71 -8.55 -8.81
N ASN A 406 27.47 -9.03 -8.77
CA ASN A 406 26.67 -9.26 -9.98
C ASN A 406 26.13 -7.95 -10.60
N ILE A 407 26.20 -6.82 -9.90
CA ILE A 407 25.79 -5.50 -10.42
C ILE A 407 26.97 -4.81 -11.13
N GLU A 408 28.21 -5.05 -10.67
CA GLU A 408 29.41 -4.42 -11.24
C GLU A 408 29.75 -4.97 -12.63
N THR A 409 29.25 -6.15 -12.97
CA THR A 409 29.51 -6.85 -14.25
C THR A 409 28.43 -6.63 -15.29
N ARG A 410 27.39 -5.87 -15.00
CA ARG A 410 26.27 -5.50 -15.90
C ARG A 410 26.18 -3.99 -16.05
#